data_42fd0925217d6af33719320bc536056b
#
_entry.id   42fd0925217d6af33719320bc536056b
#
_cell.length_a   1.000
_cell.length_b   1.000
_cell.length_c   1.000
_cell.angle_alpha   90.00
_cell.angle_beta   90.00
_cell.angle_gamma   90.00
#
_symmetry.space_group_name_H-M   'P 1'
#
loop_
_entity.id
_entity.type
_entity.pdbx_description
1 polymer ?
#
loop_
_entity_poly.entity_id
_entity_poly.type
_entity_poly.pdbx_seq_one_letter_code
_entity_poly.pdbx_strand_id
1 'polypeptide(L)'
;EGTNLWLDSWVIPKNAKNKENAEKWIDFMCRPEIAKANFEYITYSTPNKGAFELLDEDMQNNKAVFPDIDSLKDSEVYKYLGDDTDAVYNELWKEVKAN
;
A
#
# COMPACT_ATOMS: atom_id res chain seq x y z
N GLU A 1 -17.09 13.28 3.91
CA GLU A 1 -15.63 13.53 3.88
C GLU A 1 -14.95 12.37 3.18
N GLY A 2 -13.91 12.67 2.40
CA GLY A 2 -13.09 11.67 1.72
C GLY A 2 -11.96 11.13 2.61
N THR A 3 -11.19 10.20 2.07
CA THR A 3 -9.99 9.66 2.69
C THR A 3 -8.85 9.65 1.68
N ASN A 4 -7.65 9.41 2.17
CA ASN A 4 -6.51 9.20 1.33
C ASN A 4 -6.40 7.72 0.95
N LEU A 5 -6.23 7.45 -0.35
CA LEU A 5 -5.94 6.13 -0.89
C LEU A 5 -4.49 6.06 -1.35
N TRP A 6 -3.82 4.98 -1.02
CA TRP A 6 -2.49 4.69 -1.56
C TRP A 6 -2.35 3.20 -1.88
N LEU A 7 -1.41 2.90 -2.72
CA LEU A 7 -1.04 1.54 -3.10
C LEU A 7 0.47 1.38 -3.02
N ASP A 8 0.93 0.61 -2.06
CA ASP A 8 2.34 0.24 -1.97
C ASP A 8 2.65 -0.89 -2.94
N SER A 9 3.76 -0.76 -3.65
CA SER A 9 4.13 -1.70 -4.70
C SER A 9 5.57 -2.17 -4.56
N TRP A 10 5.78 -3.47 -4.71
CA TRP A 10 7.10 -4.03 -4.90
C TRP A 10 7.57 -3.74 -6.32
N VAL A 11 8.75 -3.15 -6.45
CA VAL A 11 9.32 -2.83 -7.77
C VAL A 11 10.74 -3.37 -7.90
N ILE A 12 11.11 -3.75 -9.12
CA ILE A 12 12.46 -4.21 -9.44
C ILE A 12 13.11 -3.17 -10.35
N PRO A 13 14.16 -2.47 -9.90
CA PRO A 13 14.87 -1.51 -10.74
C PRO A 13 15.40 -2.15 -12.02
N LYS A 14 15.41 -1.39 -13.12
CA LYS A 14 15.82 -1.89 -14.45
C LYS A 14 17.22 -2.52 -14.45
N ASN A 15 18.12 -1.99 -13.63
CA ASN A 15 19.52 -2.43 -13.52
C ASN A 15 19.78 -3.36 -12.33
N ALA A 16 18.76 -3.97 -11.74
CA ALA A 16 18.91 -4.91 -10.64
C ALA A 16 19.75 -6.13 -11.07
N LYS A 17 20.79 -6.45 -10.31
CA LYS A 17 21.71 -7.57 -10.60
C LYS A 17 21.11 -8.93 -10.27
N ASN A 18 20.21 -8.99 -9.29
CA ASN A 18 19.59 -10.22 -8.79
C ASN A 18 18.09 -10.26 -9.09
N LYS A 19 17.70 -9.94 -10.32
CA LYS A 19 16.30 -9.83 -10.74
C LYS A 19 15.50 -11.10 -10.45
N GLU A 20 16.05 -12.27 -10.77
CA GLU A 20 15.41 -13.57 -10.54
C GLU A 20 15.08 -13.80 -9.05
N ASN A 21 15.98 -13.43 -8.13
CA ASN A 21 15.72 -13.55 -6.71
C ASN A 21 14.67 -12.55 -6.23
N ALA A 22 14.63 -11.34 -6.80
CA ALA A 22 13.60 -10.37 -6.51
C ALA A 22 12.22 -10.84 -6.99
N GLU A 23 12.14 -11.44 -8.17
CA GLU A 23 10.90 -12.05 -8.70
C GLU A 23 10.41 -13.20 -7.81
N LYS A 24 11.32 -14.08 -7.35
CA LYS A 24 10.99 -15.15 -6.39
C LYS A 24 10.49 -14.61 -5.05
N TRP A 25 11.04 -13.49 -4.58
CA TRP A 25 10.57 -12.83 -3.38
C TRP A 25 9.16 -12.28 -3.55
N ILE A 26 8.88 -11.58 -4.65
CA ILE A 26 7.55 -11.05 -4.95
C ILE A 26 6.54 -12.19 -5.09
N ASP A 27 6.89 -13.27 -5.80
CA ASP A 27 6.04 -14.47 -5.92
C ASP A 27 5.73 -15.07 -4.55
N PHE A 28 6.74 -15.19 -3.68
CA PHE A 28 6.55 -15.67 -2.31
C PHE A 28 5.57 -14.77 -1.53
N MET A 29 5.71 -13.45 -1.60
CA MET A 29 4.84 -12.49 -0.92
C MET A 29 3.40 -12.49 -1.47
N CYS A 30 3.21 -12.92 -2.72
CA CYS A 30 1.88 -13.04 -3.34
C CYS A 30 1.15 -14.34 -2.98
N ARG A 31 1.77 -15.31 -2.31
CA ARG A 31 1.09 -16.53 -1.86
C ARG A 31 0.01 -16.18 -0.84
N PRO A 32 -1.20 -16.75 -0.94
CA PRO A 32 -2.33 -16.38 -0.10
C PRO A 32 -2.03 -16.40 1.40
N GLU A 33 -1.38 -17.44 1.90
CA GLU A 33 -1.05 -17.59 3.32
C GLU A 33 -0.03 -16.55 3.79
N ILE A 34 0.94 -16.22 2.93
CA ILE A 34 1.98 -15.22 3.23
C ILE A 34 1.37 -13.82 3.18
N ALA A 35 0.56 -13.53 2.17
CA ALA A 35 -0.14 -12.25 2.05
C ALA A 35 -1.13 -12.04 3.20
N LYS A 36 -1.81 -13.10 3.69
CA LYS A 36 -2.64 -13.06 4.89
C LYS A 36 -1.81 -12.73 6.13
N ALA A 37 -0.70 -13.45 6.36
CA ALA A 37 0.18 -13.20 7.50
C ALA A 37 0.75 -11.76 7.48
N ASN A 38 1.10 -11.25 6.30
CA ASN A 38 1.54 -9.87 6.11
C ASN A 38 0.42 -8.86 6.45
N PHE A 39 -0.80 -9.11 5.97
CA PHE A 39 -1.98 -8.31 6.31
C PHE A 39 -2.22 -8.27 7.83
N GLU A 40 -2.19 -9.41 8.50
CA GLU A 40 -2.41 -9.50 9.96
C GLU A 40 -1.32 -8.77 10.76
N TYR A 41 -0.10 -8.70 10.23
CA TYR A 41 1.00 -8.00 10.87
C TYR A 41 0.95 -6.47 10.68
N ILE A 42 0.74 -6.00 9.44
CA ILE A 42 0.76 -4.57 9.13
C ILE A 42 -0.61 -3.89 9.21
N THR A 43 -1.69 -4.65 9.23
CA THR A 43 -3.09 -4.19 9.37
C THR A 43 -3.61 -3.29 8.25
N TYR A 44 -2.95 -3.24 7.10
CA TYR A 44 -3.43 -2.55 5.90
C TYR A 44 -4.19 -3.51 5.01
N SER A 45 -5.25 -3.00 4.33
CA SER A 45 -6.01 -3.80 3.36
C SER A 45 -5.11 -4.52 2.37
N THR A 46 -5.42 -5.76 2.07
CA THR A 46 -4.67 -6.54 1.08
C THR A 46 -5.39 -6.56 -0.27
N PRO A 47 -4.70 -6.31 -1.38
CA PRO A 47 -5.25 -6.51 -2.72
C PRO A 47 -5.25 -7.99 -3.16
N ASN A 48 -4.68 -8.87 -2.35
CA ASN A 48 -4.59 -10.30 -2.66
C ASN A 48 -5.91 -11.00 -2.35
N LYS A 49 -6.64 -11.39 -3.41
CA LYS A 49 -7.94 -12.05 -3.29
C LYS A 49 -7.86 -13.37 -2.50
N GLY A 50 -6.83 -14.19 -2.75
CA GLY A 50 -6.64 -15.45 -2.02
C GLY A 50 -6.40 -15.24 -0.53
N ALA A 51 -5.64 -14.19 -0.16
CA ALA A 51 -5.47 -13.82 1.24
C ALA A 51 -6.79 -13.37 1.88
N PHE A 52 -7.58 -12.55 1.18
CA PHE A 52 -8.89 -12.11 1.63
C PHE A 52 -9.83 -13.31 1.90
N GLU A 53 -9.85 -14.30 1.01
CA GLU A 53 -10.68 -15.51 1.15
C GLU A 53 -10.27 -16.39 2.34
N LEU A 54 -9.03 -16.24 2.86
CA LEU A 54 -8.53 -16.94 4.05
C LEU A 54 -8.82 -16.20 5.37
N LEU A 55 -9.34 -14.97 5.32
CA LEU A 55 -9.75 -14.23 6.52
C LEU A 55 -11.06 -14.79 7.07
N ASP A 56 -11.28 -14.58 8.36
CA ASP A 56 -12.57 -14.87 8.96
C ASP A 56 -13.67 -13.94 8.43
N GLU A 57 -14.92 -14.36 8.60
CA GLU A 57 -16.08 -13.65 8.06
C GLU A 57 -16.25 -12.25 8.66
N ASP A 58 -15.91 -12.07 9.93
CA ASP A 58 -15.99 -10.77 10.61
C ASP A 58 -14.99 -9.78 10.01
N MET A 59 -13.76 -10.24 9.71
CA MET A 59 -12.75 -9.41 9.07
C MET A 59 -13.11 -9.09 7.62
N GLN A 60 -13.61 -10.05 6.85
CA GLN A 60 -14.04 -9.82 5.46
C GLN A 60 -15.17 -8.77 5.37
N ASN A 61 -16.05 -8.73 6.36
CA ASN A 61 -17.17 -7.79 6.43
C ASN A 61 -16.81 -6.44 7.08
N ASN A 62 -15.58 -6.28 7.56
CA ASN A 62 -15.13 -5.05 8.20
C ASN A 62 -14.92 -3.92 7.18
N LYS A 63 -15.90 -3.03 7.05
CA LYS A 63 -15.87 -1.92 6.10
C LYS A 63 -14.84 -0.83 6.40
N ALA A 64 -14.29 -0.78 7.60
CA ALA A 64 -13.17 0.10 7.91
C ALA A 64 -11.86 -0.38 7.29
N VAL A 65 -11.73 -1.70 7.07
CA VAL A 65 -10.55 -2.33 6.46
C VAL A 65 -10.79 -2.58 4.97
N PHE A 66 -11.97 -3.11 4.61
CA PHE A 66 -12.37 -3.42 3.25
C PHE A 66 -13.61 -2.60 2.85
N PRO A 67 -13.44 -1.29 2.58
CA PRO A 67 -14.55 -0.42 2.21
C PRO A 67 -15.13 -0.81 0.84
N ASP A 68 -16.41 -0.52 0.64
CA ASP A 68 -17.01 -0.65 -0.68
C ASP A 68 -16.42 0.39 -1.63
N ILE A 69 -16.15 0.01 -2.88
CA ILE A 69 -15.54 0.90 -3.89
C ILE A 69 -16.36 2.18 -4.08
N ASP A 70 -17.68 2.08 -4.07
CA ASP A 70 -18.57 3.24 -4.22
C ASP A 70 -18.45 4.25 -3.07
N SER A 71 -18.01 3.81 -1.87
CA SER A 71 -17.77 4.70 -0.72
C SER A 71 -16.48 5.51 -0.85
N LEU A 72 -15.61 5.14 -1.79
CA LEU A 72 -14.29 5.75 -1.99
C LEU A 72 -14.29 6.89 -3.04
N LYS A 73 -15.48 7.25 -3.59
CA LYS A 73 -15.60 8.25 -4.65
C LYS A 73 -15.03 9.64 -4.29
N ASP A 74 -15.03 9.99 -3.01
CA ASP A 74 -14.53 11.27 -2.51
C ASP A 74 -13.08 11.14 -1.97
N SER A 75 -12.42 10.01 -2.25
CA SER A 75 -11.05 9.74 -1.81
C SER A 75 -10.04 10.24 -2.83
N GLU A 76 -8.87 10.65 -2.34
CA GLU A 76 -7.79 11.12 -3.19
C GLU A 76 -6.56 10.20 -3.10
N VAL A 77 -5.84 10.11 -4.21
CA VAL A 77 -4.57 9.39 -4.31
C VAL A 77 -3.43 10.40 -4.36
N TYR A 78 -2.32 10.12 -3.70
CA TYR A 78 -1.11 10.94 -3.81
C TYR A 78 -0.70 11.10 -5.28
N LYS A 79 -0.44 12.35 -5.66
CA LYS A 79 0.02 12.72 -7.00
C LYS A 79 1.36 13.42 -6.90
N TYR A 80 2.17 13.25 -7.92
CA TYR A 80 3.33 14.09 -8.10
C TYR A 80 2.89 15.52 -8.42
N LEU A 81 3.31 16.48 -7.61
CA LEU A 81 2.86 17.87 -7.66
C LEU A 81 3.83 18.80 -8.42
N GLY A 82 4.91 18.25 -8.96
CA GLY A 82 5.98 18.99 -9.62
C GLY A 82 7.15 19.32 -8.69
N ASP A 83 8.33 19.53 -9.29
CA ASP A 83 9.59 19.74 -8.56
C ASP A 83 9.55 20.95 -7.62
N ASP A 84 8.91 22.05 -8.04
CA ASP A 84 8.81 23.27 -7.23
C ASP A 84 8.00 23.03 -5.94
N THR A 85 6.88 22.32 -6.06
CA THR A 85 6.04 21.98 -4.90
C THR A 85 6.75 20.98 -3.99
N ASP A 86 7.41 19.98 -4.55
CA ASP A 86 8.19 19.01 -3.78
C ASP A 86 9.34 19.69 -3.01
N ALA A 87 9.99 20.69 -3.60
CA ALA A 87 11.03 21.47 -2.93
C ALA A 87 10.47 22.20 -1.70
N VAL A 88 9.30 22.84 -1.81
CA VAL A 88 8.63 23.52 -0.70
C VAL A 88 8.25 22.56 0.39
N TYR A 89 7.66 21.39 0.06
CA TYR A 89 7.33 20.36 1.04
C TYR A 89 8.56 19.86 1.79
N ASN A 90 9.65 19.62 1.09
CA ASN A 90 10.89 19.16 1.69
C ASN A 90 11.51 20.21 2.63
N GLU A 91 11.40 21.49 2.31
CA GLU A 91 11.90 22.57 3.14
C GLU A 91 11.08 22.71 4.43
N LEU A 92 9.76 22.79 4.30
CA LEU A 92 8.84 22.84 5.45
C LEU A 92 9.01 21.60 6.36
N TRP A 93 9.19 20.43 5.79
CA TRP A 93 9.42 19.22 6.57
C TRP A 93 10.74 19.22 7.35
N LYS A 94 11.79 19.83 6.79
CA LYS A 94 13.06 20.06 7.51
C LYS A 94 12.87 21.00 8.69
N GLU A 95 12.12 22.08 8.53
CA GLU A 95 11.81 23.04 9.60
C GLU A 95 11.04 22.37 10.75
N VAL A 96 10.03 21.56 10.41
CA VAL A 96 9.24 20.80 11.41
C VAL A 96 10.12 19.83 12.21
N LYS A 97 11.11 19.19 11.56
CA LYS A 97 12.01 18.24 12.24
C LYS A 97 13.14 18.93 13.04
N ALA A 98 13.41 20.20 12.77
CA ALA A 98 14.47 20.94 13.44
C ALA A 98 14.02 21.55 14.79
N ASN A 99 12.72 21.57 15.04
CA ASN A 99 12.07 21.99 16.28
C ASN A 99 11.67 20.78 17.13
#